data_0e463d5905cbaad423f05e46ee6c1bc0
#
_entry.id   0e463d5905cbaad423f05e46ee6c1bc0
#
_cell.length_a   1.000
_cell.length_b   1.000
_cell.length_c   1.000
_cell.angle_alpha   90.00
_cell.angle_beta   90.00
_cell.angle_gamma   90.00
#
_symmetry.space_group_name_H-M   'P 1'
#
loop_
_entity.id
_entity.type
_entity.pdbx_description
1 polymer ?
#
loop_
_entity_poly.entity_id
_entity_poly.type
_entity_poly.pdbx_seq_one_letter_code
_entity_poly.pdbx_strand_id
1 'polypeptide(L)'
;ASNLATLELSPAAAMLGIELLPAKAQRAEDLVAAFVAGKQADAWFVPDRAMHFAQRQAIVELVAQQRKPAIYPHTVFTEAGGLMSYAVDLKDQYRRAAGYVDQVLRGAKPADLPVQQPVKFEFVMNLKTAKALGLTIPQSVLLRADEVIR
;
A
#
# COMPACT_ATOMS: atom_id res chain seq x y z
N ALA A 1 -18.07 -4.42 12.64
CA ALA A 1 -17.59 -3.10 12.26
C ALA A 1 -17.03 -3.18 10.85
N SER A 2 -17.66 -2.53 9.88
CA SER A 2 -17.16 -2.39 8.52
C SER A 2 -15.80 -1.69 8.57
N ASN A 3 -14.81 -2.26 7.89
CA ASN A 3 -13.47 -1.68 7.84
C ASN A 3 -13.55 -0.40 6.98
N LEU A 4 -13.07 0.73 7.49
CA LEU A 4 -13.08 2.02 6.78
C LEU A 4 -12.49 1.88 5.36
N ALA A 5 -11.38 1.16 5.21
CA ALA A 5 -10.78 0.89 3.91
C ALA A 5 -11.74 0.17 2.94
N THR A 6 -12.57 -0.76 3.42
CA THR A 6 -13.57 -1.43 2.58
C THR A 6 -14.65 -0.46 2.11
N LEU A 7 -15.10 0.45 3.00
CA LEU A 7 -16.11 1.44 2.65
C LEU A 7 -15.59 2.45 1.61
N GLU A 8 -14.34 2.89 1.73
CA GLU A 8 -13.72 3.83 0.80
C GLU A 8 -13.44 3.20 -0.57
N LEU A 9 -13.07 1.92 -0.61
CA LEU A 9 -12.77 1.21 -1.85
C LEU A 9 -14.00 0.71 -2.59
N SER A 10 -15.12 0.48 -1.89
CA SER A 10 -16.33 -0.13 -2.48
C SER A 10 -16.87 0.61 -3.72
N PRO A 11 -16.95 1.95 -3.76
CA PRO A 11 -17.43 2.64 -4.95
C PRO A 11 -16.49 2.45 -6.15
N ALA A 12 -15.18 2.55 -5.94
CA ALA A 12 -14.19 2.36 -7.01
C ALA A 12 -14.17 0.91 -7.51
N ALA A 13 -14.26 -0.07 -6.61
CA ALA A 13 -14.32 -1.48 -6.96
C ALA A 13 -15.56 -1.79 -7.81
N ALA A 14 -16.73 -1.27 -7.42
CA ALA A 14 -17.98 -1.45 -8.17
C ALA A 14 -17.87 -0.86 -9.60
N MET A 15 -17.28 0.33 -9.75
CA MET A 15 -17.05 0.94 -11.08
C MET A 15 -16.13 0.11 -11.98
N LEU A 16 -15.20 -0.63 -11.39
CA LEU A 16 -14.23 -1.48 -12.10
C LEU A 16 -14.69 -2.94 -12.23
N GLY A 17 -15.89 -3.30 -11.75
CA GLY A 17 -16.38 -4.67 -11.74
C GLY A 17 -15.58 -5.61 -10.84
N ILE A 18 -14.96 -5.08 -9.78
CA ILE A 18 -14.15 -5.82 -8.81
C ILE A 18 -15.00 -6.17 -7.60
N GLU A 19 -15.04 -7.45 -7.24
CA GLU A 19 -15.62 -7.91 -5.98
C GLU A 19 -14.58 -7.80 -4.85
N LEU A 20 -14.96 -7.13 -3.75
CA LEU A 20 -14.12 -7.03 -2.56
C LEU A 20 -14.45 -8.15 -1.57
N LEU A 21 -13.45 -8.97 -1.23
CA LEU A 21 -13.53 -10.03 -0.25
C LEU A 21 -12.75 -9.62 1.02
N PRO A 22 -13.41 -9.08 2.07
CA PRO A 22 -12.71 -8.60 3.25
C PRO A 22 -12.08 -9.74 4.05
N ALA A 23 -10.76 -9.75 4.17
CA ALA A 23 -10.01 -10.62 5.07
C ALA A 23 -9.62 -9.84 6.33
N LYS A 24 -10.12 -10.25 7.49
CA LYS A 24 -9.94 -9.52 8.75
C LYS A 24 -8.75 -10.04 9.53
N ALA A 25 -7.75 -9.18 9.76
CA ALA A 25 -6.67 -9.39 10.71
C ALA A 25 -6.58 -8.14 11.60
N GLN A 26 -6.78 -8.30 12.90
CA GLN A 26 -6.64 -7.21 13.87
C GLN A 26 -5.28 -7.25 14.56
N ARG A 27 -4.70 -8.44 14.70
CA ARG A 27 -3.41 -8.72 15.33
C ARG A 27 -2.53 -9.55 14.40
N ALA A 28 -1.25 -9.61 14.68
CA ALA A 28 -0.30 -10.38 13.88
C ALA A 28 -0.66 -11.87 13.78
N GLU A 29 -1.16 -12.44 14.84
CA GLU A 29 -1.59 -13.84 14.92
C GLU A 29 -2.80 -14.17 14.03
N ASP A 30 -3.60 -13.18 13.65
CA ASP A 30 -4.76 -13.37 12.78
C ASP A 30 -4.37 -13.44 11.28
N LEU A 31 -3.15 -13.05 10.92
CA LEU A 31 -2.72 -12.92 9.51
C LEU A 31 -2.87 -14.24 8.75
N VAL A 32 -2.36 -15.33 9.28
CA VAL A 32 -2.43 -16.64 8.60
C VAL A 32 -3.87 -17.04 8.32
N ALA A 33 -4.76 -16.92 9.31
CA ALA A 33 -6.19 -17.24 9.16
C ALA A 33 -6.87 -16.33 8.14
N ALA A 34 -6.55 -15.02 8.14
CA ALA A 34 -7.09 -14.05 7.18
C ALA A 34 -6.67 -14.39 5.73
N PHE A 35 -5.41 -14.76 5.51
CA PHE A 35 -4.92 -15.19 4.19
C PHE A 35 -5.54 -16.51 3.74
N VAL A 36 -5.76 -17.46 4.65
CA VAL A 36 -6.47 -18.72 4.34
C VAL A 36 -7.92 -18.43 3.95
N ALA A 37 -8.62 -17.56 4.68
CA ALA A 37 -10.01 -17.19 4.39
C ALA A 37 -10.15 -16.49 3.03
N GLY A 38 -9.16 -15.67 2.62
CA GLY A 38 -9.15 -14.95 1.34
C GLY A 38 -8.51 -15.72 0.18
N LYS A 39 -8.24 -17.02 0.33
CA LYS A 39 -7.52 -17.80 -0.69
C LYS A 39 -8.18 -17.86 -2.07
N GLN A 40 -9.49 -17.64 -2.16
CA GLN A 40 -10.23 -17.60 -3.43
C GLN A 40 -10.09 -16.28 -4.20
N ALA A 41 -9.61 -15.20 -3.56
CA ALA A 41 -9.39 -13.92 -4.23
C ALA A 41 -8.31 -14.04 -5.33
N ASP A 42 -8.43 -13.28 -6.41
CA ASP A 42 -7.45 -13.28 -7.51
C ASP A 42 -6.23 -12.42 -7.21
N ALA A 43 -6.37 -11.43 -6.33
CA ALA A 43 -5.32 -10.49 -5.95
C ALA A 43 -5.52 -10.00 -4.51
N TRP A 44 -4.45 -9.45 -3.92
CA TRP A 44 -4.47 -8.85 -2.59
C TRP A 44 -4.30 -7.33 -2.65
N PHE A 45 -5.14 -6.64 -1.90
CA PHE A 45 -4.94 -5.25 -1.52
C PHE A 45 -4.62 -5.20 -0.03
N VAL A 46 -3.44 -4.71 0.32
CA VAL A 46 -3.00 -4.57 1.71
C VAL A 46 -3.18 -3.10 2.13
N PRO A 47 -4.15 -2.79 3.01
CA PRO A 47 -4.38 -1.40 3.43
C PRO A 47 -3.29 -0.92 4.38
N ASP A 48 -3.10 0.42 4.41
CA ASP A 48 -2.16 1.06 5.33
C ASP A 48 -2.63 0.94 6.78
N ARG A 49 -1.85 0.21 7.59
CA ARG A 49 -2.05 0.05 9.02
C ARG A 49 -0.70 -0.18 9.71
N ALA A 50 -0.53 0.37 10.90
CA ALA A 50 0.68 0.19 11.69
C ALA A 50 1.06 -1.29 11.89
N MET A 51 0.06 -2.16 12.15
CA MET A 51 0.28 -3.61 12.28
C MET A 51 0.79 -4.23 10.97
N HIS A 52 0.22 -3.86 9.81
CA HIS A 52 0.68 -4.37 8.51
C HIS A 52 2.10 -3.89 8.21
N PHE A 53 2.42 -2.65 8.53
CA PHE A 53 3.78 -2.12 8.39
C PHE A 53 4.79 -2.89 9.24
N ALA A 54 4.46 -3.16 10.51
CA ALA A 54 5.29 -3.94 11.42
C ALA A 54 5.47 -5.40 10.95
N GLN A 55 4.42 -6.00 10.36
CA GLN A 55 4.40 -7.39 9.90
C GLN A 55 4.66 -7.53 8.38
N ARG A 56 5.24 -6.51 7.74
CA ARG A 56 5.40 -6.46 6.28
C ARG A 56 6.05 -7.69 5.68
N GLN A 57 7.09 -8.22 6.33
CA GLN A 57 7.81 -9.40 5.86
C GLN A 57 6.90 -10.63 5.83
N ALA A 58 6.20 -10.90 6.93
CA ALA A 58 5.26 -12.02 7.03
C ALA A 58 4.11 -11.89 6.02
N ILE A 59 3.59 -10.68 5.82
CA ILE A 59 2.52 -10.44 4.83
C ILE A 59 3.02 -10.73 3.41
N VAL A 60 4.21 -10.23 3.04
CA VAL A 60 4.79 -10.49 1.70
C VAL A 60 5.01 -11.98 1.48
N GLU A 61 5.51 -12.70 2.49
CA GLU A 61 5.71 -14.15 2.43
C GLU A 61 4.40 -14.92 2.27
N LEU A 62 3.35 -14.55 3.01
CA LEU A 62 2.02 -15.17 2.90
C LEU A 62 1.40 -14.96 1.50
N VAL A 63 1.55 -13.76 0.94
CA VAL A 63 1.12 -13.47 -0.44
C VAL A 63 1.91 -14.30 -1.45
N ALA A 64 3.24 -14.37 -1.29
CA ALA A 64 4.11 -15.14 -2.18
C ALA A 64 3.79 -16.64 -2.17
N GLN A 65 3.46 -17.21 -1.00
CA GLN A 65 3.01 -18.60 -0.89
C GLN A 65 1.73 -18.88 -1.68
N GLN A 66 0.83 -17.91 -1.79
CA GLN A 66 -0.39 -18.03 -2.59
C GLN A 66 -0.17 -17.77 -4.08
N ARG A 67 1.02 -17.29 -4.49
CA ARG A 67 1.37 -16.96 -5.86
C ARG A 67 0.37 -15.99 -6.52
N LYS A 68 -0.08 -15.00 -5.77
CA LYS A 68 -1.05 -13.99 -6.23
C LYS A 68 -0.43 -12.61 -6.33
N PRO A 69 -0.88 -11.78 -7.28
CA PRO A 69 -0.48 -10.39 -7.31
C PRO A 69 -1.01 -9.64 -6.08
N ALA A 70 -0.24 -8.67 -5.63
CA ALA A 70 -0.66 -7.80 -4.54
C ALA A 70 -0.17 -6.38 -4.73
N ILE A 71 -0.98 -5.41 -4.24
CA ILE A 71 -0.60 -4.02 -4.10
C ILE A 71 -0.48 -3.66 -2.63
N TYR A 72 0.55 -2.88 -2.31
CA TYR A 72 0.94 -2.55 -0.95
C TYR A 72 0.94 -1.03 -0.71
N PRO A 73 0.78 -0.59 0.56
CA PRO A 73 0.66 0.82 0.92
C PRO A 73 1.99 1.57 1.02
N HIS A 74 3.14 0.87 0.96
CA HIS A 74 4.47 1.48 1.09
C HIS A 74 5.52 0.72 0.31
N THR A 75 6.55 1.44 -0.18
CA THR A 75 7.70 0.92 -0.94
C THR A 75 8.45 -0.18 -0.20
N VAL A 76 8.54 -0.12 1.12
CA VAL A 76 9.21 -1.15 1.94
C VAL A 76 8.64 -2.56 1.79
N PHE A 77 7.37 -2.69 1.38
CA PHE A 77 6.80 -4.01 1.04
C PHE A 77 7.31 -4.51 -0.30
N THR A 78 7.48 -3.61 -1.27
CA THR A 78 8.00 -3.96 -2.60
C THR A 78 9.49 -4.30 -2.51
N GLU A 79 10.25 -3.59 -1.67
CA GLU A 79 11.65 -3.91 -1.33
C GLU A 79 11.76 -5.28 -0.63
N ALA A 80 10.80 -5.63 0.22
CA ALA A 80 10.72 -6.94 0.87
C ALA A 80 10.30 -8.09 -0.07
N GLY A 81 10.04 -7.82 -1.35
CA GLY A 81 9.65 -8.82 -2.35
C GLY A 81 8.19 -8.74 -2.81
N GLY A 82 7.43 -7.75 -2.37
CA GLY A 82 6.07 -7.50 -2.88
C GLY A 82 6.08 -7.09 -4.35
N LEU A 83 4.94 -7.28 -5.04
CA LEU A 83 4.84 -7.02 -6.48
C LEU A 83 4.87 -5.52 -6.80
N MET A 84 4.00 -4.74 -6.17
CA MET A 84 3.89 -3.31 -6.43
C MET A 84 3.38 -2.54 -5.22
N SER A 85 3.79 -1.29 -5.11
CA SER A 85 3.27 -0.35 -4.12
C SER A 85 2.82 0.95 -4.80
N TYR A 86 1.74 1.51 -4.29
CA TYR A 86 1.30 2.86 -4.62
C TYR A 86 1.04 3.60 -3.32
N ALA A 87 1.86 4.58 -3.03
CA ALA A 87 1.93 5.19 -1.72
C ALA A 87 2.20 6.69 -1.81
N VAL A 88 1.92 7.38 -0.71
CA VAL A 88 2.40 8.74 -0.50
C VAL A 88 3.93 8.73 -0.35
N ASP A 89 4.61 9.67 -1.03
CA ASP A 89 6.05 9.88 -0.81
C ASP A 89 6.30 10.40 0.61
N LEU A 90 6.71 9.50 1.51
CA LEU A 90 6.97 9.82 2.90
C LEU A 90 8.11 10.84 3.08
N LYS A 91 9.11 10.84 2.19
CA LYS A 91 10.22 11.80 2.24
C LYS A 91 9.71 13.22 1.97
N ASP A 92 8.78 13.37 1.02
CA ASP A 92 8.12 14.65 0.76
C ASP A 92 7.26 15.09 1.95
N GLN A 93 6.52 14.17 2.57
CA GLN A 93 5.72 14.46 3.76
C GLN A 93 6.57 14.98 4.92
N TYR A 94 7.68 14.31 5.24
CA TYR A 94 8.58 14.76 6.29
C TYR A 94 9.22 16.11 5.98
N ARG A 95 9.58 16.37 4.72
CA ARG A 95 10.12 17.67 4.30
C ARG A 95 9.08 18.79 4.49
N ARG A 96 7.82 18.55 4.16
CA ARG A 96 6.72 19.51 4.39
C ARG A 96 6.45 19.71 5.88
N ALA A 97 6.45 18.64 6.66
CA ALA A 97 6.31 18.72 8.12
C ALA A 97 7.41 19.58 8.75
N ALA A 98 8.66 19.46 8.31
CA ALA A 98 9.76 20.32 8.76
C ALA A 98 9.48 21.81 8.49
N GLY A 99 8.84 22.15 7.34
CA GLY A 99 8.43 23.51 7.06
C GLY A 99 7.38 24.05 8.04
N TYR A 100 6.45 23.21 8.48
CA TYR A 100 5.50 23.59 9.54
C TYR A 100 6.18 23.78 10.88
N VAL A 101 7.12 22.92 11.24
CA VAL A 101 7.92 23.07 12.47
C VAL A 101 8.66 24.40 12.47
N ASP A 102 9.32 24.78 11.36
CA ASP A 102 10.01 26.07 11.24
C ASP A 102 9.05 27.26 11.44
N GLN A 103 7.87 27.23 10.82
CA GLN A 103 6.86 28.29 10.99
C GLN A 103 6.39 28.41 12.43
N VAL A 104 6.11 27.28 13.11
CA VAL A 104 5.70 27.28 14.53
C VAL A 104 6.81 27.82 15.42
N LEU A 105 8.07 27.44 15.20
CA LEU A 105 9.22 27.93 15.95
C LEU A 105 9.45 29.42 15.75
N ARG A 106 9.05 29.98 14.60
CA ARG A 106 9.08 31.43 14.31
C ARG A 106 7.85 32.17 14.84
N GLY A 107 6.95 31.51 15.56
CA GLY A 107 5.81 32.12 16.25
C GLY A 107 4.48 32.01 15.51
N ALA A 108 4.39 31.29 14.38
CA ALA A 108 3.10 31.01 13.77
C ALA A 108 2.25 30.10 14.71
N LYS A 109 0.98 30.43 14.81
CA LYS A 109 0.06 29.61 15.62
C LYS A 109 -0.35 28.38 14.81
N PRO A 110 -0.30 27.15 15.36
CA PRO A 110 -0.72 25.95 14.64
C PRO A 110 -2.14 26.01 14.07
N ALA A 111 -3.05 26.73 14.75
CA ALA A 111 -4.44 26.90 14.30
C ALA A 111 -4.56 27.75 13.00
N ASP A 112 -3.57 28.57 12.70
CA ASP A 112 -3.58 29.44 11.53
C ASP A 112 -2.89 28.76 10.32
N LEU A 113 -2.26 27.61 10.53
CA LEU A 113 -1.58 26.87 9.47
C LEU A 113 -2.59 26.00 8.70
N PRO A 114 -2.56 26.04 7.34
CA PRO A 114 -3.50 25.28 6.54
C PRO A 114 -3.23 23.77 6.63
N VAL A 115 -4.29 22.96 6.72
CA VAL A 115 -4.18 21.51 6.57
C VAL A 115 -3.82 21.19 5.11
N GLN A 116 -2.73 20.46 4.90
CA GLN A 116 -2.29 20.04 3.56
C GLN A 116 -2.50 18.55 3.37
N GLN A 117 -3.04 18.20 2.22
CA GLN A 117 -3.09 16.80 1.78
C GLN A 117 -1.79 16.43 1.05
N PRO A 118 -1.42 15.14 1.04
CA PRO A 118 -0.36 14.63 0.19
C PRO A 118 -0.66 14.93 -1.29
N VAL A 119 0.36 15.42 -2.00
CA VAL A 119 0.25 15.69 -3.44
C VAL A 119 1.23 14.85 -4.26
N LYS A 120 2.18 14.21 -3.60
CA LYS A 120 3.18 13.37 -4.25
C LYS A 120 2.99 11.92 -3.83
N PHE A 121 2.81 11.08 -4.84
CA PHE A 121 2.68 9.64 -4.69
C PHE A 121 3.83 8.96 -5.43
N GLU A 122 4.18 7.78 -4.99
CA GLU A 122 5.24 6.95 -5.55
C GLU A 122 4.66 5.60 -5.96
N PHE A 123 4.86 5.22 -7.21
CA PHE A 123 4.49 3.92 -7.76
C PHE A 123 5.75 3.10 -8.01
N VAL A 124 5.93 2.03 -7.25
CA VAL A 124 7.09 1.12 -7.39
C VAL A 124 6.63 -0.25 -7.87
N MET A 125 7.36 -0.82 -8.83
CA MET A 125 7.10 -2.13 -9.42
C MET A 125 8.31 -3.04 -9.25
N ASN A 126 8.08 -4.29 -8.80
CA ASN A 126 9.12 -5.32 -8.68
C ASN A 126 8.99 -6.35 -9.81
N LEU A 127 9.88 -6.26 -10.80
CA LEU A 127 9.87 -7.18 -11.95
C LEU A 127 10.38 -8.58 -11.59
N LYS A 128 11.21 -8.74 -10.55
CA LYS A 128 11.58 -10.09 -10.07
C LYS A 128 10.35 -10.84 -9.60
N THR A 129 9.52 -10.17 -8.81
CA THR A 129 8.27 -10.76 -8.30
C THR A 129 7.26 -10.96 -9.43
N ALA A 130 7.12 -10.01 -10.36
CA ALA A 130 6.28 -10.19 -11.54
C ALA A 130 6.68 -11.45 -12.33
N LYS A 131 7.98 -11.63 -12.59
CA LYS A 131 8.52 -12.83 -13.29
C LYS A 131 8.24 -14.11 -12.50
N ALA A 132 8.42 -14.11 -11.19
CA ALA A 132 8.15 -15.26 -10.32
C ALA A 132 6.66 -15.67 -10.31
N LEU A 133 5.77 -14.69 -10.49
CA LEU A 133 4.32 -14.89 -10.62
C LEU A 133 3.90 -15.27 -12.04
N GLY A 134 4.81 -15.25 -13.03
CA GLY A 134 4.49 -15.48 -14.44
C GLY A 134 3.73 -14.31 -15.09
N LEU A 135 3.82 -13.12 -14.53
CA LEU A 135 3.13 -11.94 -15.03
C LEU A 135 3.99 -11.16 -16.02
N THR A 136 3.39 -10.82 -17.16
CA THR A 136 3.96 -9.85 -18.10
C THR A 136 3.36 -8.49 -17.82
N ILE A 137 4.17 -7.56 -17.35
CA ILE A 137 3.71 -6.20 -17.04
C ILE A 137 3.67 -5.36 -18.32
N PRO A 138 2.51 -4.78 -18.68
CA PRO A 138 2.39 -3.94 -19.86
C PRO A 138 3.34 -2.73 -19.80
N GLN A 139 3.90 -2.37 -20.96
CA GLN A 139 4.81 -1.22 -21.05
C GLN A 139 4.16 0.09 -20.54
N SER A 140 2.86 0.26 -20.80
CA SER A 140 2.09 1.42 -20.31
C SER A 140 2.04 1.52 -18.78
N VAL A 141 2.12 0.39 -18.06
CA VAL A 141 2.20 0.36 -16.60
C VAL A 141 3.62 0.69 -16.13
N LEU A 142 4.63 0.11 -16.79
CA LEU A 142 6.05 0.37 -16.45
C LEU A 142 6.45 1.83 -16.65
N LEU A 143 5.91 2.49 -17.69
CA LEU A 143 6.17 3.91 -17.94
C LEU A 143 5.55 4.84 -16.89
N ARG A 144 4.62 4.36 -16.09
CA ARG A 144 4.01 5.10 -14.97
C ARG A 144 4.68 4.84 -13.64
N ALA A 145 5.57 3.85 -13.57
CA ALA A 145 6.31 3.56 -12.34
C ALA A 145 7.42 4.59 -12.14
N ASP A 146 7.50 5.13 -10.94
CA ASP A 146 8.58 6.02 -10.52
C ASP A 146 9.87 5.23 -10.29
N GLU A 147 9.74 3.97 -9.84
CA GLU A 147 10.85 3.06 -9.65
C GLU A 147 10.50 1.63 -10.11
N VAL A 148 11.48 0.94 -10.72
CA VAL A 148 11.37 -0.44 -11.16
C VAL A 148 12.52 -1.26 -10.59
N ILE A 149 12.21 -2.17 -9.65
CA ILE A 149 13.17 -3.13 -9.07
C ILE A 149 13.36 -4.28 -10.07
N ARG A 150 14.64 -4.51 -10.47
CA ARG A 150 15.04 -5.53 -11.47
C ARG A 150 15.92 -6.61 -10.86
#